data_2c2002a38ba315f5cb77017135f5c02f
#
_entry.id   2c2002a38ba315f5cb77017135f5c02f
#
_cell.length_a   1.000
_cell.length_b   1.000
_cell.length_c   1.000
_cell.angle_alpha   90.00
_cell.angle_beta   90.00
_cell.angle_gamma   90.00
#
_symmetry.space_group_name_H-M   'P 1'
#
loop_
_entity.id
_entity.type
_entity.pdbx_description
1 polymer ?
#
loop_
_entity_poly.entity_id
_entity_poly.type
_entity_poly.pdbx_seq_one_letter_code
_entity_poly.pdbx_strand_id
1 'polypeptide(L)'
;MRTTGIFARILVAVMVVRCAVAFAGPPEGMQWKTAAIQAKIDAAAANGGGRVTVGKGVHPCRTLYLKSGVELHLEEGAVILGGTKPEDYDDAMPLDQIYTYSNAVPATVTRKAFIFAEDAHGIAIAGKGVIDNSGTAFFDHRTWAKPTHLLRPRTVIFLRCRDIRFEDTTFKDSPLWTMWLRFCENITVSRIRIEDEQRMINSDGIDFDGCRHVRVGDSYFKTGDDCVVLRAIRDERRRDVPVVTEDVVVSNCYFNTPCQGVRIGCPSDDTIRNAVFRNIEFDGNNAIGSQQPRRYLTVGDNGYLKTENILFENWTVRSYGHPLQLFVDNGIVLRDFGHMTFRNFNVKSKRPFMVRGNASSPVVDMRFENVKGAVPGRPFAVSHADIAFGAVDVSAGK
;
A
#
# COMPACT_ATOMS: atom_id res chain seq x y z
N MET A 1 -32.80 -14.81 -57.41
CA MET A 1 -32.37 -15.82 -56.41
C MET A 1 -31.73 -15.12 -55.25
N ARG A 2 -32.43 -15.03 -54.13
CA ARG A 2 -31.94 -14.40 -52.88
C ARG A 2 -31.46 -15.49 -51.97
N THR A 3 -30.20 -15.44 -51.53
CA THR A 3 -29.67 -16.29 -50.48
C THR A 3 -29.45 -15.45 -49.22
N THR A 4 -30.29 -15.72 -48.26
CA THR A 4 -30.22 -15.13 -46.89
C THR A 4 -29.24 -15.94 -46.07
N GLY A 5 -28.14 -15.31 -45.65
CA GLY A 5 -27.19 -15.85 -44.68
C GLY A 5 -27.63 -15.55 -43.26
N ILE A 6 -27.91 -16.57 -42.49
CA ILE A 6 -28.23 -16.48 -41.05
C ILE A 6 -26.94 -16.43 -40.25
N PHE A 7 -26.64 -15.30 -39.64
CA PHE A 7 -25.58 -15.21 -38.60
C PHE A 7 -26.16 -15.59 -37.25
N ALA A 8 -25.79 -16.78 -36.79
CA ALA A 8 -26.07 -17.20 -35.42
C ALA A 8 -25.14 -16.43 -34.46
N ARG A 9 -25.72 -15.54 -33.67
CA ARG A 9 -25.03 -14.90 -32.53
C ARG A 9 -25.04 -15.87 -31.35
N ILE A 10 -23.90 -16.44 -31.02
CA ILE A 10 -23.69 -17.17 -29.76
C ILE A 10 -23.58 -16.15 -28.66
N LEU A 11 -24.64 -16.03 -27.85
CA LEU A 11 -24.66 -15.23 -26.63
C LEU A 11 -24.01 -16.07 -25.54
N VAL A 12 -22.73 -15.83 -25.24
CA VAL A 12 -22.09 -16.39 -24.04
C VAL A 12 -22.59 -15.56 -22.86
N ALA A 13 -23.56 -16.09 -22.14
CA ALA A 13 -24.00 -15.55 -20.88
C ALA A 13 -22.93 -15.84 -19.83
N VAL A 14 -22.05 -14.86 -19.55
CA VAL A 14 -21.17 -14.89 -18.37
C VAL A 14 -22.07 -14.67 -17.15
N MET A 15 -22.43 -15.75 -16.50
CA MET A 15 -23.13 -15.75 -15.23
C MET A 15 -22.15 -15.25 -14.14
N VAL A 16 -22.09 -13.93 -13.91
CA VAL A 16 -21.41 -13.35 -12.76
C VAL A 16 -22.26 -13.69 -11.54
N VAL A 17 -21.92 -14.80 -10.89
CA VAL A 17 -22.46 -15.10 -9.56
C VAL A 17 -21.86 -14.08 -8.59
N ARG A 18 -22.57 -13.00 -8.36
CA ARG A 18 -22.33 -12.10 -7.22
C ARG A 18 -22.77 -12.82 -5.94
N CYS A 19 -21.90 -13.66 -5.38
CA CYS A 19 -22.06 -14.04 -3.99
C CYS A 19 -21.67 -12.86 -3.11
N ALA A 20 -22.64 -11.99 -2.80
CA ALA A 20 -22.54 -11.10 -1.66
C ALA A 20 -22.74 -11.97 -0.40
N VAL A 21 -21.68 -12.60 0.08
CA VAL A 21 -21.72 -13.28 1.37
C VAL A 21 -21.33 -12.27 2.43
N ALA A 22 -22.33 -11.71 3.10
CA ALA A 22 -22.11 -11.00 4.36
C ALA A 22 -21.73 -12.05 5.42
N PHE A 23 -20.44 -12.19 5.71
CA PHE A 23 -19.96 -13.07 6.77
C PHE A 23 -19.88 -12.30 8.08
N ALA A 24 -20.78 -12.62 9.01
CA ALA A 24 -20.67 -12.29 10.42
C ALA A 24 -19.94 -13.46 11.12
N GLY A 25 -18.65 -13.32 11.38
CA GLY A 25 -17.84 -14.35 12.04
C GLY A 25 -17.35 -15.45 11.09
N PRO A 26 -16.57 -16.43 11.58
CA PRO A 26 -16.43 -17.66 10.82
C PRO A 26 -17.83 -18.20 10.56
N PRO A 27 -18.16 -18.64 9.36
CA PRO A 27 -19.49 -19.14 9.05
C PRO A 27 -19.96 -20.07 10.15
N GLU A 28 -21.23 -19.94 10.56
CA GLU A 28 -21.80 -20.74 11.64
C GLU A 28 -21.44 -22.23 11.43
N GLY A 29 -20.75 -22.83 12.39
CA GLY A 29 -20.24 -24.20 12.29
C GLY A 29 -18.78 -24.36 11.84
N MET A 30 -18.07 -23.31 11.42
CA MET A 30 -16.62 -23.38 11.16
C MET A 30 -15.81 -23.29 12.45
N GLN A 31 -14.76 -24.11 12.53
CA GLN A 31 -13.80 -24.08 13.63
C GLN A 31 -12.55 -23.30 13.22
N TRP A 32 -12.00 -22.55 14.15
CA TRP A 32 -10.72 -21.89 13.96
C TRP A 32 -9.61 -22.91 13.67
N LYS A 33 -8.84 -22.63 12.63
CA LYS A 33 -7.67 -23.46 12.23
C LYS A 33 -6.36 -22.83 12.75
N THR A 34 -6.42 -21.72 13.44
CA THR A 34 -5.25 -20.98 13.97
C THR A 34 -4.29 -21.89 14.71
N ALA A 35 -4.75 -22.63 15.70
CA ALA A 35 -3.86 -23.50 16.50
C ALA A 35 -3.17 -24.57 15.64
N ALA A 36 -3.88 -25.16 14.69
CA ALA A 36 -3.32 -26.20 13.83
C ALA A 36 -2.28 -25.64 12.84
N ILE A 37 -2.52 -24.47 12.27
CA ILE A 37 -1.55 -23.81 11.36
C ILE A 37 -0.38 -23.27 12.17
N GLN A 38 -0.63 -22.65 13.32
CA GLN A 38 0.44 -22.14 14.20
C GLN A 38 1.37 -23.25 14.69
N ALA A 39 0.83 -24.40 15.07
CA ALA A 39 1.66 -25.54 15.48
C ALA A 39 2.59 -26.02 14.35
N LYS A 40 2.14 -26.00 13.09
CA LYS A 40 3.01 -26.31 11.95
C LYS A 40 4.10 -25.26 11.76
N ILE A 41 3.77 -23.97 11.91
CA ILE A 41 4.75 -22.87 11.85
C ILE A 41 5.80 -23.04 12.96
N ASP A 42 5.36 -23.32 14.17
CA ASP A 42 6.22 -23.51 15.34
C ASP A 42 7.14 -24.70 15.16
N ALA A 43 6.61 -25.82 14.67
CA ALA A 43 7.40 -27.03 14.39
C ALA A 43 8.43 -26.80 13.29
N ALA A 44 8.06 -26.13 12.19
CA ALA A 44 8.97 -25.79 11.12
C ALA A 44 10.11 -24.90 11.63
N ALA A 45 9.80 -23.87 12.38
CA ALA A 45 10.80 -22.97 12.96
C ALA A 45 11.75 -23.70 13.94
N ALA A 46 11.22 -24.57 14.78
CA ALA A 46 12.01 -25.37 15.72
C ALA A 46 12.99 -26.34 15.01
N ASN A 47 12.66 -26.73 13.78
CA ASN A 47 13.51 -27.59 12.94
C ASN A 47 14.43 -26.79 11.98
N GLY A 48 14.63 -25.50 12.24
CA GLY A 48 15.52 -24.65 11.44
C GLY A 48 14.86 -24.01 10.22
N GLY A 49 13.56 -24.10 10.09
CA GLY A 49 12.77 -23.52 9.01
C GLY A 49 12.08 -24.57 8.14
N GLY A 50 11.43 -24.10 7.09
CA GLY A 50 10.77 -24.97 6.14
C GLY A 50 9.44 -24.42 5.61
N ARG A 51 8.85 -25.17 4.70
CA ARG A 51 7.56 -24.82 4.09
C ARG A 51 6.39 -25.40 4.89
N VAL A 52 5.49 -24.51 5.32
CA VAL A 52 4.20 -24.87 5.91
C VAL A 52 3.11 -24.70 4.86
N THR A 53 2.63 -25.81 4.35
CA THR A 53 1.60 -25.82 3.28
C THR A 53 0.21 -25.75 3.87
N VAL A 54 -0.57 -24.78 3.37
CA VAL A 54 -2.02 -24.69 3.58
C VAL A 54 -2.70 -25.18 2.31
N GLY A 55 -3.38 -26.33 2.40
CA GLY A 55 -4.04 -26.97 1.26
C GLY A 55 -5.35 -26.28 0.88
N LYS A 56 -5.91 -26.70 -0.26
CA LYS A 56 -7.19 -26.19 -0.78
C LYS A 56 -8.30 -26.21 0.28
N GLY A 57 -9.13 -25.17 0.29
CA GLY A 57 -10.26 -24.99 1.19
C GLY A 57 -10.17 -23.70 2.00
N VAL A 58 -11.18 -23.45 2.82
CA VAL A 58 -11.26 -22.27 3.69
C VAL A 58 -10.75 -22.62 5.08
N HIS A 59 -9.80 -21.84 5.55
CA HIS A 59 -9.14 -21.99 6.85
C HIS A 59 -9.36 -20.73 7.69
N PRO A 60 -10.44 -20.66 8.50
CA PRO A 60 -10.65 -19.53 9.38
C PRO A 60 -9.54 -19.44 10.41
N CYS A 61 -8.90 -18.27 10.51
CA CYS A 61 -7.80 -18.04 11.44
C CYS A 61 -7.98 -16.73 12.19
N ARG A 62 -7.50 -16.74 13.41
CA ARG A 62 -7.15 -15.56 14.19
C ARG A 62 -5.72 -15.17 13.86
N THR A 63 -5.09 -14.33 14.65
CA THR A 63 -3.69 -13.94 14.44
C THR A 63 -2.76 -15.15 14.29
N LEU A 64 -1.95 -15.12 13.23
CA LEU A 64 -0.87 -16.08 12.99
C LEU A 64 0.49 -15.38 13.17
N TYR A 65 1.42 -16.05 13.84
CA TYR A 65 2.77 -15.55 14.06
C TYR A 65 3.77 -16.31 13.19
N LEU A 66 4.35 -15.62 12.18
CA LEU A 66 5.43 -16.20 11.38
C LEU A 66 6.74 -16.12 12.13
N LYS A 67 7.60 -17.09 11.88
CA LYS A 67 8.90 -17.27 12.55
C LYS A 67 10.01 -17.42 11.53
N SER A 68 11.23 -17.18 11.97
CA SER A 68 12.43 -17.27 11.13
C SER A 68 12.51 -18.59 10.36
N GLY A 69 12.91 -18.51 9.10
CA GLY A 69 13.07 -19.64 8.20
C GLY A 69 11.78 -20.26 7.66
N VAL A 70 10.60 -19.71 7.98
CA VAL A 70 9.33 -20.35 7.62
C VAL A 70 8.73 -19.68 6.38
N GLU A 71 8.37 -20.51 5.40
CA GLU A 71 7.49 -20.15 4.28
C GLU A 71 6.06 -20.64 4.57
N LEU A 72 5.12 -19.72 4.71
CA LEU A 72 3.69 -20.01 4.69
C LEU A 72 3.24 -20.11 3.23
N HIS A 73 3.04 -21.33 2.75
CA HIS A 73 2.70 -21.62 1.37
C HIS A 73 1.22 -21.96 1.19
N LEU A 74 0.52 -21.18 0.38
CA LEU A 74 -0.89 -21.37 0.10
C LEU A 74 -1.06 -22.06 -1.26
N GLU A 75 -1.58 -23.27 -1.28
CA GLU A 75 -1.93 -23.93 -2.54
C GLU A 75 -3.05 -23.20 -3.28
N GLU A 76 -3.16 -23.44 -4.57
CA GLU A 76 -4.27 -22.90 -5.37
C GLU A 76 -5.62 -23.38 -4.83
N GLY A 77 -6.51 -22.43 -4.52
CA GLY A 77 -7.78 -22.67 -3.87
C GLY A 77 -7.73 -22.74 -2.34
N ALA A 78 -6.57 -22.53 -1.72
CA ALA A 78 -6.49 -22.30 -0.29
C ALA A 78 -6.91 -20.85 0.05
N VAL A 79 -7.70 -20.68 1.11
CA VAL A 79 -8.10 -19.39 1.64
C VAL A 79 -7.84 -19.38 3.15
N ILE A 80 -6.89 -18.55 3.60
CA ILE A 80 -6.79 -18.19 5.02
C ILE A 80 -7.77 -17.03 5.24
N LEU A 81 -8.81 -17.27 6.05
CA LEU A 81 -9.90 -16.33 6.27
C LEU A 81 -9.81 -15.72 7.66
N GLY A 82 -9.69 -14.40 7.75
CA GLY A 82 -9.68 -13.65 8.99
C GLY A 82 -11.03 -13.58 9.69
N GLY A 83 -11.00 -13.21 10.96
CA GLY A 83 -12.18 -12.93 11.74
C GLY A 83 -12.90 -11.65 11.33
N THR A 84 -14.09 -11.42 11.90
CA THR A 84 -14.93 -10.27 11.54
C THR A 84 -15.06 -9.25 12.68
N LYS A 85 -14.37 -9.49 13.79
CA LYS A 85 -14.42 -8.65 14.98
C LYS A 85 -13.01 -8.32 15.47
N PRO A 86 -12.79 -7.16 16.10
CA PRO A 86 -11.48 -6.83 16.68
C PRO A 86 -10.96 -7.88 17.67
N GLU A 87 -11.86 -8.55 18.41
CA GLU A 87 -11.53 -9.55 19.41
C GLU A 87 -11.00 -10.87 18.81
N ASP A 88 -11.14 -11.05 17.50
CA ASP A 88 -10.60 -12.20 16.78
C ASP A 88 -9.08 -12.04 16.52
N TYR A 89 -8.51 -10.87 16.83
CA TYR A 89 -7.13 -10.55 16.54
C TYR A 89 -6.37 -10.10 17.77
N ASP A 90 -5.14 -10.60 17.91
CA ASP A 90 -4.25 -10.21 19.00
C ASP A 90 -3.71 -8.80 18.81
N ASP A 91 -3.39 -8.12 19.90
CA ASP A 91 -2.63 -6.89 19.93
C ASP A 91 -1.13 -7.20 19.74
N ALA A 92 -0.79 -7.73 18.55
CA ALA A 92 0.53 -8.28 18.27
C ALA A 92 1.62 -7.20 18.18
N MET A 93 1.31 -6.00 17.65
CA MET A 93 2.27 -4.91 17.55
C MET A 93 2.60 -4.37 18.94
N PRO A 94 3.89 -4.23 19.33
CA PRO A 94 4.28 -3.61 20.59
C PRO A 94 3.72 -2.19 20.74
N LEU A 95 3.29 -1.84 21.96
CA LEU A 95 2.62 -0.56 22.24
C LEU A 95 3.49 0.65 21.86
N ASP A 96 4.77 0.54 22.09
CA ASP A 96 5.76 1.59 21.84
C ASP A 96 6.19 1.69 20.36
N GLN A 97 5.66 0.86 19.50
CA GLN A 97 5.86 0.91 18.05
C GLN A 97 4.68 1.51 17.29
N ILE A 98 3.62 1.92 17.99
CA ILE A 98 2.51 2.64 17.37
C ILE A 98 2.90 4.10 17.14
N TYR A 99 2.36 4.71 16.09
CA TYR A 99 2.52 6.15 15.88
C TYR A 99 1.74 6.94 16.93
N THR A 100 2.45 7.79 17.67
CA THR A 100 1.87 8.70 18.68
C THR A 100 1.81 10.14 18.17
N TYR A 101 1.55 10.37 16.89
CA TYR A 101 1.30 11.73 16.43
C TYR A 101 0.13 12.33 17.20
N SER A 102 0.29 13.57 17.64
CA SER A 102 -0.71 14.31 18.43
C SER A 102 -2.09 14.40 17.78
N ASN A 103 -2.16 14.12 16.50
CA ASN A 103 -3.37 14.03 15.69
C ASN A 103 -3.47 12.68 14.99
N ALA A 104 -2.96 11.61 15.63
CA ALA A 104 -3.04 10.26 15.09
C ALA A 104 -4.48 9.96 14.67
N VAL A 105 -4.63 9.62 13.41
CA VAL A 105 -5.89 9.07 12.93
C VAL A 105 -6.17 7.83 13.77
N PRO A 106 -7.35 7.64 14.35
CA PRO A 106 -7.66 6.46 15.17
C PRO A 106 -7.25 5.13 14.55
N ALA A 107 -7.23 5.05 13.22
CA ALA A 107 -6.74 3.92 12.45
C ALA A 107 -5.26 3.57 12.70
N THR A 108 -4.43 4.50 13.15
CA THR A 108 -3.01 4.25 13.37
C THR A 108 -2.68 3.71 14.75
N VAL A 109 -3.61 3.78 15.69
CA VAL A 109 -3.41 3.34 17.09
C VAL A 109 -3.71 1.86 17.31
N THR A 110 -4.23 1.15 16.33
CA THR A 110 -4.49 -0.28 16.45
C THR A 110 -3.18 -1.09 16.46
N ARG A 111 -3.12 -2.07 17.34
CA ARG A 111 -2.00 -3.03 17.45
C ARG A 111 -2.32 -4.38 16.80
N LYS A 112 -3.53 -4.52 16.28
CA LYS A 112 -4.07 -5.79 15.79
C LYS A 112 -3.49 -6.16 14.44
N ALA A 113 -3.09 -7.43 14.33
CA ALA A 113 -2.57 -8.01 13.09
C ALA A 113 -3.22 -9.36 12.80
N PHE A 114 -3.41 -9.66 11.52
CA PHE A 114 -3.83 -10.99 11.10
C PHE A 114 -2.62 -11.92 10.96
N ILE A 115 -1.55 -11.44 10.32
CA ILE A 115 -0.27 -12.15 10.26
C ILE A 115 0.79 -11.22 10.80
N PHE A 116 1.55 -11.70 11.79
CA PHE A 116 2.57 -10.92 12.47
C PHE A 116 3.92 -11.64 12.48
N ALA A 117 5.00 -10.88 12.31
CA ALA A 117 6.35 -11.33 12.60
C ALA A 117 7.17 -10.20 13.20
N GLU A 118 8.03 -10.52 14.15
CA GLU A 118 8.95 -9.60 14.79
C GLU A 118 10.33 -10.23 14.90
N ASP A 119 11.39 -9.46 14.61
CA ASP A 119 12.78 -9.87 14.67
C ASP A 119 13.09 -11.19 13.92
N ALA A 120 12.28 -11.51 12.89
CA ALA A 120 12.37 -12.74 12.11
C ALA A 120 13.19 -12.55 10.83
N HIS A 121 13.75 -13.64 10.29
CA HIS A 121 14.49 -13.62 9.05
C HIS A 121 14.19 -14.84 8.17
N GLY A 122 14.38 -14.68 6.85
CA GLY A 122 14.13 -15.76 5.90
C GLY A 122 12.67 -16.20 5.90
N ILE A 123 11.74 -15.26 6.00
CA ILE A 123 10.31 -15.53 6.06
C ILE A 123 9.64 -15.29 4.71
N ALA A 124 8.64 -16.11 4.40
CA ALA A 124 7.88 -15.94 3.17
C ALA A 124 6.39 -16.21 3.34
N ILE A 125 5.59 -15.51 2.54
CA ILE A 125 4.20 -15.86 2.24
C ILE A 125 4.14 -16.06 0.72
N ALA A 126 3.81 -17.27 0.29
CA ALA A 126 3.88 -17.62 -1.12
C ALA A 126 2.76 -18.57 -1.57
N GLY A 127 2.65 -18.75 -2.89
CA GLY A 127 1.68 -19.67 -3.49
C GLY A 127 0.43 -18.98 -3.98
N LYS A 128 -0.39 -19.69 -4.75
CA LYS A 128 -1.54 -19.12 -5.49
C LYS A 128 -2.84 -19.06 -4.68
N GLY A 129 -2.77 -19.21 -3.37
CA GLY A 129 -3.94 -19.07 -2.50
C GLY A 129 -4.25 -17.61 -2.16
N VAL A 130 -5.20 -17.45 -1.25
CA VAL A 130 -5.76 -16.14 -0.84
C VAL A 130 -5.61 -15.97 0.67
N ILE A 131 -5.21 -14.77 1.08
CA ILE A 131 -5.35 -14.27 2.46
C ILE A 131 -6.46 -13.22 2.43
N ASP A 132 -7.62 -13.57 2.96
CA ASP A 132 -8.82 -12.73 3.03
C ASP A 132 -9.02 -12.29 4.48
N ASN A 133 -8.90 -10.99 4.74
CA ASN A 133 -8.97 -10.48 6.12
C ASN A 133 -10.36 -9.93 6.49
N SER A 134 -11.40 -10.31 5.75
CA SER A 134 -12.82 -10.00 6.06
C SER A 134 -13.09 -8.51 6.31
N GLY A 135 -12.38 -7.62 5.63
CA GLY A 135 -12.35 -6.18 5.91
C GLY A 135 -13.71 -5.51 5.81
N THR A 136 -14.55 -5.94 4.87
CA THR A 136 -15.89 -5.41 4.68
C THR A 136 -16.76 -5.54 5.93
N ALA A 137 -16.51 -6.54 6.80
CA ALA A 137 -17.22 -6.72 8.06
C ALA A 137 -16.96 -5.57 9.07
N PHE A 138 -15.90 -4.80 8.89
CA PHE A 138 -15.51 -3.67 9.75
C PHE A 138 -16.13 -2.34 9.34
N PHE A 139 -17.02 -2.32 8.36
CA PHE A 139 -17.61 -1.09 7.81
C PHE A 139 -19.14 -1.16 7.76
N ASP A 140 -19.79 0.00 7.91
CA ASP A 140 -21.22 0.14 7.60
C ASP A 140 -21.39 0.21 6.06
N HIS A 141 -21.92 -0.84 5.48
CA HIS A 141 -22.10 -0.96 4.03
C HIS A 141 -23.10 0.05 3.43
N ARG A 142 -23.82 0.78 4.25
CA ARG A 142 -24.71 1.86 3.79
C ARG A 142 -23.98 3.14 3.53
N THR A 143 -22.97 3.44 4.33
CA THR A 143 -22.26 4.70 4.26
C THR A 143 -20.81 4.56 3.76
N TRP A 144 -20.12 3.46 4.09
CA TRP A 144 -18.69 3.23 3.85
C TRP A 144 -17.77 4.35 4.36
N ALA A 145 -18.37 5.41 4.91
CA ALA A 145 -17.66 6.63 5.29
C ALA A 145 -16.84 6.46 6.57
N LYS A 146 -17.24 5.51 7.42
CA LYS A 146 -16.58 5.25 8.70
C LYS A 146 -16.58 3.75 9.00
N PRO A 147 -15.48 3.26 9.58
CA PRO A 147 -15.47 1.90 10.10
C PRO A 147 -16.42 1.79 11.30
N THR A 148 -17.07 0.64 11.45
CA THR A 148 -17.89 0.33 12.61
C THR A 148 -17.04 0.07 13.87
N HIS A 149 -15.76 -0.32 13.66
CA HIS A 149 -14.77 -0.52 14.71
C HIS A 149 -13.52 0.27 14.43
N LEU A 150 -13.01 1.02 15.40
CA LEU A 150 -11.78 1.79 15.27
C LEU A 150 -10.52 0.89 15.29
N LEU A 151 -10.56 -0.20 16.06
CA LEU A 151 -9.45 -1.14 16.21
C LEU A 151 -9.47 -2.22 15.12
N ARG A 152 -9.38 -1.81 13.88
CA ARG A 152 -9.30 -2.73 12.74
C ARG A 152 -7.92 -3.41 12.67
N PRO A 153 -7.81 -4.72 12.35
CA PRO A 153 -6.52 -5.36 12.15
C PRO A 153 -5.88 -4.94 10.82
N ARG A 154 -4.55 -4.88 10.78
CA ARG A 154 -3.78 -4.95 9.53
C ARG A 154 -3.65 -6.39 9.09
N THR A 155 -3.57 -6.63 7.78
CA THR A 155 -3.46 -8.00 7.29
C THR A 155 -2.08 -8.57 7.57
N VAL A 156 -1.02 -7.82 7.29
CA VAL A 156 0.36 -8.22 7.61
C VAL A 156 1.07 -7.10 8.35
N ILE A 157 1.69 -7.41 9.48
CA ILE A 157 2.65 -6.53 10.14
C ILE A 157 3.95 -7.30 10.32
N PHE A 158 5.05 -6.82 9.71
CA PHE A 158 6.38 -7.30 9.99
C PHE A 158 7.23 -6.18 10.59
N LEU A 159 7.79 -6.45 11.76
CA LEU A 159 8.59 -5.50 12.53
C LEU A 159 10.02 -6.00 12.67
N ARG A 160 11.01 -5.23 12.22
CA ARG A 160 12.44 -5.54 12.28
C ARG A 160 12.81 -6.92 11.69
N CYS A 161 12.13 -7.28 10.60
CA CYS A 161 12.37 -8.52 9.88
C CYS A 161 13.31 -8.31 8.69
N ARG A 162 13.98 -9.38 8.24
CA ARG A 162 14.85 -9.35 7.08
C ARG A 162 14.70 -10.58 6.20
N ASP A 163 15.16 -10.46 4.95
CA ASP A 163 15.08 -11.55 3.97
C ASP A 163 13.64 -12.04 3.80
N ILE A 164 12.77 -11.11 3.38
CA ILE A 164 11.32 -11.29 3.31
C ILE A 164 10.90 -11.52 1.86
N ARG A 165 10.01 -12.49 1.64
CA ARG A 165 9.45 -12.74 0.31
C ARG A 165 7.93 -12.88 0.35
N PHE A 166 7.26 -12.12 -0.54
CA PHE A 166 5.84 -12.30 -0.87
C PHE A 166 5.73 -12.67 -2.35
N GLU A 167 5.08 -13.78 -2.68
CA GLU A 167 5.08 -14.29 -4.05
C GLU A 167 3.80 -15.02 -4.43
N ASP A 168 3.24 -14.66 -5.59
CA ASP A 168 2.08 -15.31 -6.24
C ASP A 168 0.76 -15.27 -5.44
N THR A 169 0.75 -14.71 -4.23
CA THR A 169 -0.39 -14.72 -3.29
C THR A 169 -1.33 -13.54 -3.53
N THR A 170 -2.63 -13.79 -3.38
CA THR A 170 -3.65 -12.75 -3.35
C THR A 170 -3.95 -12.35 -1.91
N PHE A 171 -3.84 -11.05 -1.60
CA PHE A 171 -4.31 -10.43 -0.36
C PHE A 171 -5.61 -9.69 -0.66
N LYS A 172 -6.60 -9.90 0.16
CA LYS A 172 -7.94 -9.43 -0.15
C LYS A 172 -8.65 -8.90 1.08
N ASP A 173 -9.49 -7.90 0.83
CA ASP A 173 -10.46 -7.38 1.79
C ASP A 173 -9.81 -7.00 3.13
N SER A 174 -8.76 -6.18 3.08
CA SER A 174 -8.02 -5.73 4.25
C SER A 174 -8.75 -4.60 4.97
N PRO A 175 -9.13 -4.73 6.23
CA PRO A 175 -9.90 -3.70 6.93
C PRO A 175 -9.10 -2.43 7.24
N LEU A 176 -7.78 -2.52 7.19
CA LEU A 176 -6.79 -1.46 7.36
C LEU A 176 -5.60 -1.81 6.46
N TRP A 177 -4.50 -1.08 6.48
CA TRP A 177 -3.32 -1.33 5.66
C TRP A 177 -3.04 -2.82 5.45
N THR A 178 -2.95 -3.23 4.18
CA THR A 178 -2.76 -4.66 3.86
C THR A 178 -1.41 -5.15 4.36
N MET A 179 -0.35 -4.40 4.11
CA MET A 179 0.98 -4.73 4.62
C MET A 179 1.64 -3.50 5.24
N TRP A 180 2.05 -3.62 6.50
CA TRP A 180 2.92 -2.66 7.14
C TRP A 180 4.24 -3.31 7.50
N LEU A 181 5.27 -2.96 6.76
CA LEU A 181 6.63 -3.45 6.95
C LEU A 181 7.42 -2.32 7.59
N ARG A 182 7.84 -2.53 8.86
CA ARG A 182 8.51 -1.50 9.64
C ARG A 182 9.90 -1.94 10.05
N PHE A 183 10.90 -1.13 9.69
CA PHE A 183 12.32 -1.41 9.94
C PHE A 183 12.79 -2.74 9.36
N CYS A 184 12.28 -3.10 8.19
CA CYS A 184 12.58 -4.35 7.51
C CYS A 184 13.61 -4.17 6.41
N GLU A 185 14.32 -5.25 6.08
CA GLU A 185 15.40 -5.23 5.11
C GLU A 185 15.35 -6.45 4.18
N ASN A 186 15.86 -6.29 2.95
CA ASN A 186 15.88 -7.33 1.90
C ASN A 186 14.48 -7.88 1.62
N ILE A 187 13.63 -7.05 1.05
CA ILE A 187 12.23 -7.36 0.81
C ILE A 187 12.01 -7.59 -0.69
N THR A 188 11.45 -8.73 -1.04
CA THR A 188 11.02 -9.05 -2.40
C THR A 188 9.52 -9.32 -2.42
N VAL A 189 8.81 -8.58 -3.29
CA VAL A 189 7.39 -8.74 -3.54
C VAL A 189 7.22 -8.97 -5.04
N SER A 190 6.68 -10.10 -5.44
CA SER A 190 6.53 -10.42 -6.86
C SER A 190 5.23 -11.15 -7.16
N ARG A 191 4.57 -10.76 -8.24
CA ARG A 191 3.35 -11.39 -8.76
C ARG A 191 2.23 -11.55 -7.72
N ILE A 192 2.16 -10.61 -6.76
CA ILE A 192 1.05 -10.57 -5.81
C ILE A 192 -0.14 -9.80 -6.39
N ARG A 193 -1.30 -10.04 -5.79
CA ARG A 193 -2.49 -9.24 -6.01
C ARG A 193 -2.98 -8.71 -4.67
N ILE A 194 -3.29 -7.42 -4.63
CA ILE A 194 -4.03 -6.81 -3.51
C ILE A 194 -5.37 -6.36 -4.06
N GLU A 195 -6.46 -6.85 -3.48
CA GLU A 195 -7.83 -6.62 -3.95
C GLU A 195 -8.74 -6.24 -2.78
N ASP A 196 -8.78 -4.96 -2.48
CA ASP A 196 -9.61 -4.43 -1.41
C ASP A 196 -10.88 -3.75 -1.94
N GLU A 197 -11.89 -3.62 -1.11
CA GLU A 197 -13.07 -2.81 -1.40
C GLU A 197 -12.69 -1.32 -1.40
N GLN A 198 -12.82 -0.67 -2.56
CA GLN A 198 -12.31 0.69 -2.77
C GLN A 198 -13.02 1.78 -1.97
N ARG A 199 -14.12 1.49 -1.34
CA ARG A 199 -14.83 2.42 -0.44
C ARG A 199 -14.31 2.37 1.00
N MET A 200 -13.50 1.37 1.36
CA MET A 200 -12.89 1.27 2.69
C MET A 200 -11.72 2.25 2.82
N ILE A 201 -11.83 3.19 3.74
CA ILE A 201 -10.74 4.11 4.05
C ILE A 201 -9.59 3.39 4.75
N ASN A 202 -8.36 3.80 4.45
CA ASN A 202 -7.12 3.25 4.99
C ASN A 202 -6.88 1.76 4.67
N SER A 203 -7.43 1.24 3.59
CA SER A 203 -7.01 -0.05 3.06
C SER A 203 -5.90 0.17 2.03
N ASP A 204 -4.74 0.61 2.55
CA ASP A 204 -3.52 0.81 1.78
C ASP A 204 -2.96 -0.56 1.34
N GLY A 205 -2.21 -0.58 0.24
CA GLY A 205 -1.57 -1.80 -0.24
C GLY A 205 -0.34 -2.16 0.61
N ILE A 206 0.79 -1.49 0.37
CA ILE A 206 2.03 -1.76 1.12
C ILE A 206 2.62 -0.46 1.64
N ASP A 207 2.81 -0.40 2.96
CA ASP A 207 3.52 0.67 3.66
C ASP A 207 4.94 0.19 4.05
N PHE A 208 5.96 0.73 3.38
CA PHE A 208 7.37 0.53 3.73
C PHE A 208 7.82 1.66 4.64
N ASP A 209 8.10 1.37 5.91
CA ASP A 209 8.44 2.34 6.94
C ASP A 209 9.80 2.03 7.55
N GLY A 210 10.82 2.81 7.20
CA GLY A 210 12.20 2.55 7.60
C GLY A 210 12.78 1.29 6.96
N CYS A 211 12.32 0.94 5.75
CA CYS A 211 12.73 -0.27 5.05
C CYS A 211 13.87 -0.02 4.06
N ARG A 212 14.69 -1.06 3.83
CA ARG A 212 15.83 -1.00 2.91
C ARG A 212 15.87 -2.20 1.97
N HIS A 213 16.46 -1.99 0.79
CA HIS A 213 16.63 -3.03 -0.23
C HIS A 213 15.30 -3.70 -0.60
N VAL A 214 14.38 -2.89 -1.12
CA VAL A 214 13.01 -3.30 -1.45
C VAL A 214 12.87 -3.48 -2.95
N ARG A 215 12.32 -4.61 -3.37
CA ARG A 215 11.99 -4.91 -4.77
C ARG A 215 10.55 -5.37 -4.86
N VAL A 216 9.72 -4.59 -5.57
CA VAL A 216 8.31 -4.91 -5.88
C VAL A 216 8.18 -5.01 -7.38
N GLY A 217 7.63 -6.12 -7.87
CA GLY A 217 7.49 -6.31 -9.31
C GLY A 217 6.27 -7.12 -9.73
N ASP A 218 5.85 -6.89 -11.00
CA ASP A 218 4.86 -7.71 -11.70
C ASP A 218 3.55 -7.92 -10.92
N SER A 219 3.09 -6.89 -10.20
CA SER A 219 2.04 -7.00 -9.19
C SER A 219 0.84 -6.10 -9.49
N TYR A 220 -0.30 -6.48 -8.98
CA TYR A 220 -1.58 -5.80 -9.17
C TYR A 220 -2.11 -5.27 -7.85
N PHE A 221 -2.45 -3.98 -7.82
CA PHE A 221 -2.98 -3.30 -6.64
C PHE A 221 -4.33 -2.66 -6.97
N LYS A 222 -5.36 -3.10 -6.28
CA LYS A 222 -6.66 -2.44 -6.23
C LYS A 222 -6.99 -2.21 -4.76
N THR A 223 -6.80 -0.97 -4.31
CA THR A 223 -6.87 -0.58 -2.89
C THR A 223 -7.96 0.44 -2.64
N GLY A 224 -8.39 0.59 -1.41
CA GLY A 224 -9.33 1.65 -1.01
C GLY A 224 -8.60 2.92 -0.52
N ASP A 225 -7.32 2.85 -0.28
CA ASP A 225 -6.42 3.98 0.01
C ASP A 225 -5.16 3.86 -0.85
N ASP A 226 -3.98 4.27 -0.41
CA ASP A 226 -2.77 4.33 -1.21
C ASP A 226 -2.28 2.93 -1.65
N CYS A 227 -1.72 2.77 -2.87
CA CYS A 227 -1.23 1.46 -3.30
C CYS A 227 0.14 1.12 -2.70
N VAL A 228 1.11 2.04 -2.80
CA VAL A 228 2.44 1.89 -2.23
C VAL A 228 2.83 3.16 -1.50
N VAL A 229 3.27 3.00 -0.27
CA VAL A 229 3.65 4.12 0.61
C VAL A 229 5.09 3.97 1.07
N LEU A 230 5.89 5.01 0.93
CA LEU A 230 7.20 5.10 1.56
C LEU A 230 7.12 6.04 2.77
N ARG A 231 7.50 5.55 3.91
CA ARG A 231 7.59 6.29 5.18
C ARG A 231 8.97 6.13 5.80
N ALA A 232 9.36 7.07 6.61
CA ALA A 232 10.55 7.01 7.45
C ALA A 232 10.18 7.65 8.79
N ILE A 233 9.63 6.84 9.70
CA ILE A 233 9.12 7.31 10.98
C ILE A 233 10.00 6.75 12.08
N ARG A 234 10.60 7.65 12.87
CA ARG A 234 11.50 7.28 13.96
C ARG A 234 10.79 6.46 15.03
N ASP A 235 11.55 5.57 15.65
CA ASP A 235 11.11 4.86 16.84
C ASP A 235 11.04 5.86 18.01
N GLU A 236 9.89 5.95 18.67
CA GLU A 236 9.66 6.89 19.77
C GLU A 236 10.65 6.71 20.94
N ARG A 237 11.15 5.50 21.14
CA ARG A 237 12.16 5.19 22.18
C ARG A 237 13.58 5.54 21.78
N ARG A 238 13.82 5.74 20.50
CA ARG A 238 15.15 5.97 19.93
C ARG A 238 15.10 7.10 18.91
N ARG A 239 14.52 8.22 19.26
CA ARG A 239 14.36 9.38 18.37
C ARG A 239 15.69 9.97 17.89
N ASP A 240 16.77 9.69 18.60
CA ASP A 240 18.14 10.04 18.23
C ASP A 240 18.69 9.20 17.07
N VAL A 241 18.10 8.02 16.82
CA VAL A 241 18.54 7.13 15.75
C VAL A 241 17.83 7.49 14.46
N PRO A 242 18.57 7.88 13.41
CA PRO A 242 18.01 8.16 12.10
C PRO A 242 17.33 6.92 11.50
N VAL A 243 16.19 7.15 10.82
CA VAL A 243 15.47 6.15 10.06
C VAL A 243 15.52 6.50 8.58
N VAL A 244 15.82 5.52 7.77
CA VAL A 244 15.91 5.71 6.32
C VAL A 244 15.10 4.64 5.62
N THR A 245 14.24 5.06 4.70
CA THR A 245 13.67 4.18 3.69
C THR A 245 14.44 4.39 2.40
N GLU A 246 15.16 3.37 1.95
CA GLU A 246 16.09 3.51 0.83
C GLU A 246 16.23 2.26 -0.03
N ASP A 247 16.79 2.46 -1.24
CA ASP A 247 16.99 1.43 -2.24
C ASP A 247 15.69 0.66 -2.54
N VAL A 248 14.68 1.40 -2.95
CA VAL A 248 13.36 0.87 -3.28
C VAL A 248 13.17 0.85 -4.79
N VAL A 249 12.82 -0.29 -5.35
CA VAL A 249 12.42 -0.40 -6.76
C VAL A 249 11.04 -1.03 -6.84
N VAL A 250 10.11 -0.30 -7.46
CA VAL A 250 8.76 -0.78 -7.79
C VAL A 250 8.62 -0.78 -9.30
N SER A 251 8.31 -1.91 -9.90
CA SER A 251 8.31 -2.03 -11.36
C SER A 251 7.23 -2.95 -11.91
N ASN A 252 6.77 -2.66 -13.14
CA ASN A 252 5.82 -3.49 -13.87
C ASN A 252 4.53 -3.73 -13.08
N CYS A 253 3.97 -2.69 -12.46
CA CYS A 253 2.78 -2.82 -11.62
C CYS A 253 1.58 -2.07 -12.21
N TYR A 254 0.40 -2.56 -11.90
CA TYR A 254 -0.86 -1.86 -12.13
C TYR A 254 -1.42 -1.36 -10.80
N PHE A 255 -1.72 -0.06 -10.74
CA PHE A 255 -2.29 0.59 -9.56
C PHE A 255 -3.69 1.13 -9.85
N ASN A 256 -4.65 0.76 -9.01
CA ASN A 256 -6.01 1.28 -9.07
C ASN A 256 -6.50 1.66 -7.68
N THR A 257 -6.74 2.95 -7.46
CA THR A 257 -7.15 3.45 -6.13
C THR A 257 -7.94 4.76 -6.22
N PRO A 258 -8.90 4.98 -5.29
CA PRO A 258 -9.52 6.29 -5.10
C PRO A 258 -8.63 7.28 -4.33
N CYS A 259 -7.44 6.89 -3.86
CA CYS A 259 -6.49 7.73 -3.15
C CYS A 259 -5.23 7.99 -3.96
N GLN A 260 -4.09 7.38 -3.66
CA GLN A 260 -2.84 7.61 -4.39
C GLN A 260 -2.17 6.32 -4.84
N GLY A 261 -1.68 6.29 -6.07
CA GLY A 261 -0.89 5.16 -6.55
C GLY A 261 0.41 5.00 -5.77
N VAL A 262 1.14 6.08 -5.59
CA VAL A 262 2.32 6.14 -4.72
C VAL A 262 2.21 7.32 -3.78
N ARG A 263 2.48 7.09 -2.49
CA ARG A 263 2.65 8.16 -1.52
C ARG A 263 4.08 8.23 -1.01
N ILE A 264 4.67 9.42 -1.01
CA ILE A 264 5.99 9.68 -0.44
C ILE A 264 5.83 10.48 0.85
N GLY A 265 6.16 9.87 1.99
CA GLY A 265 6.02 10.47 3.31
C GLY A 265 4.57 10.58 3.78
N CYS A 266 4.28 11.52 4.67
CA CYS A 266 2.98 11.86 5.25
C CYS A 266 2.30 10.71 6.04
N PRO A 267 2.64 10.61 7.32
CA PRO A 267 3.71 11.33 7.98
C PRO A 267 5.09 10.69 7.71
N SER A 268 6.14 11.47 7.83
CA SER A 268 7.53 11.02 7.93
C SER A 268 8.35 12.09 8.63
N ASP A 269 9.24 11.68 9.50
CA ASP A 269 10.12 12.57 10.24
C ASP A 269 11.61 12.33 9.95
N ASP A 270 11.91 11.51 8.94
CA ASP A 270 13.27 11.23 8.50
C ASP A 270 13.40 11.04 6.96
N THR A 271 14.38 10.29 6.51
CA THR A 271 14.86 10.32 5.12
C THR A 271 14.24 9.22 4.26
N ILE A 272 13.76 9.60 3.08
CA ILE A 272 13.36 8.69 2.01
C ILE A 272 14.24 8.98 0.81
N ARG A 273 14.98 7.99 0.33
CA ARG A 273 15.93 8.19 -0.77
C ARG A 273 16.13 6.98 -1.68
N ASN A 274 16.72 7.24 -2.86
CA ASN A 274 17.08 6.21 -3.83
C ASN A 274 15.91 5.29 -4.15
N ALA A 275 14.78 5.87 -4.55
CA ALA A 275 13.57 5.13 -4.90
C ALA A 275 13.26 5.26 -6.40
N VAL A 276 12.92 4.15 -7.03
CA VAL A 276 12.57 4.09 -8.45
C VAL A 276 11.22 3.41 -8.62
N PHE A 277 10.30 4.12 -9.27
CA PHE A 277 8.98 3.61 -9.66
C PHE A 277 8.90 3.61 -11.19
N ARG A 278 8.97 2.45 -11.84
CA ARG A 278 9.05 2.36 -13.29
C ARG A 278 8.07 1.38 -13.92
N ASN A 279 7.68 1.67 -15.17
CA ASN A 279 6.74 0.84 -15.93
C ASN A 279 5.43 0.62 -15.16
N ILE A 280 4.78 1.72 -14.77
CA ILE A 280 3.55 1.69 -13.98
C ILE A 280 2.37 2.13 -14.84
N GLU A 281 1.31 1.35 -14.80
CA GLU A 281 -0.01 1.74 -15.28
C GLU A 281 -0.86 2.14 -14.08
N PHE A 282 -1.37 3.37 -14.10
CA PHE A 282 -2.20 3.92 -13.03
C PHE A 282 -3.60 4.28 -13.54
N ASP A 283 -4.61 3.86 -12.79
CA ASP A 283 -6.02 4.25 -13.02
C ASP A 283 -6.67 4.58 -11.68
N GLY A 284 -7.04 5.85 -11.46
CA GLY A 284 -7.57 6.22 -10.15
C GLY A 284 -7.63 7.71 -9.88
N ASN A 285 -7.50 8.10 -8.60
CA ASN A 285 -7.56 9.49 -8.20
C ASN A 285 -6.23 10.22 -8.44
N ASN A 286 -5.27 10.12 -7.52
CA ASN A 286 -3.97 10.77 -7.69
C ASN A 286 -2.90 9.73 -7.98
N ALA A 287 -2.12 9.90 -9.06
CA ALA A 287 -1.13 8.89 -9.39
C ALA A 287 0.03 8.90 -8.39
N ILE A 288 0.53 10.08 -8.06
CA ILE A 288 1.63 10.26 -7.12
C ILE A 288 1.26 11.39 -6.16
N GLY A 289 1.50 11.16 -4.88
CA GLY A 289 1.24 12.15 -3.85
C GLY A 289 2.32 12.25 -2.79
N SER A 290 2.52 13.47 -2.33
CA SER A 290 3.23 13.75 -1.11
C SER A 290 2.63 15.01 -0.50
N GLN A 291 1.67 14.79 0.38
CA GLN A 291 1.00 15.89 1.07
C GLN A 291 1.56 15.98 2.48
N GLN A 292 1.99 17.16 2.87
CA GLN A 292 2.49 17.46 4.22
C GLN A 292 1.52 18.42 4.92
N PRO A 293 0.32 17.95 5.31
CA PRO A 293 -0.69 18.78 5.92
C PRO A 293 -0.45 18.96 7.41
N ARG A 294 -0.79 20.15 7.91
CA ARG A 294 -0.65 20.50 9.32
C ARG A 294 -1.31 19.51 10.28
N ARG A 295 -2.38 18.83 9.85
CA ARG A 295 -3.11 17.84 10.67
C ARG A 295 -2.30 16.59 11.06
N TYR A 296 -1.22 16.29 10.35
CA TYR A 296 -0.37 15.11 10.61
C TYR A 296 0.98 15.45 11.22
N LEU A 297 1.34 16.73 11.26
CA LEU A 297 2.63 17.19 11.74
C LEU A 297 2.42 18.23 12.83
N THR A 298 3.24 18.22 13.85
CA THR A 298 3.23 19.25 14.88
C THR A 298 3.89 20.52 14.34
N VAL A 299 3.19 21.66 14.42
CA VAL A 299 3.73 22.95 14.00
C VAL A 299 4.88 23.32 14.93
N GLY A 300 6.01 23.73 14.37
CA GLY A 300 7.18 24.19 15.10
C GLY A 300 8.29 23.16 15.29
N ASP A 301 8.04 21.86 15.04
CA ASP A 301 9.13 20.90 14.99
C ASP A 301 9.95 21.13 13.71
N ASN A 302 11.24 21.31 13.87
CA ASN A 302 12.16 21.47 12.74
C ASN A 302 12.66 20.10 12.29
N GLY A 303 12.66 19.87 10.98
CA GLY A 303 13.38 18.75 10.41
C GLY A 303 12.59 17.48 10.16
N TYR A 304 11.31 17.63 9.83
CA TYR A 304 10.57 16.53 9.19
C TYR A 304 11.17 16.17 7.85
N LEU A 305 10.73 15.13 7.28
CA LEU A 305 10.98 14.55 5.98
C LEU A 305 12.12 15.18 5.17
N LYS A 306 13.06 14.33 4.78
CA LYS A 306 14.04 14.60 3.73
C LYS A 306 13.81 13.62 2.60
N THR A 307 13.79 14.11 1.34
CA THR A 307 13.72 13.26 0.14
C THR A 307 14.93 13.47 -0.75
N GLU A 308 15.49 12.39 -1.31
CA GLU A 308 16.65 12.42 -2.19
C GLU A 308 16.51 11.38 -3.31
N ASN A 309 16.85 11.76 -4.52
CA ASN A 309 17.00 10.85 -5.66
C ASN A 309 15.81 9.88 -5.84
N ILE A 310 14.63 10.43 -6.14
CA ILE A 310 13.43 9.65 -6.40
C ILE A 310 13.08 9.75 -7.89
N LEU A 311 12.98 8.63 -8.56
CA LEU A 311 12.68 8.54 -9.99
C LEU A 311 11.32 7.87 -10.24
N PHE A 312 10.48 8.54 -10.98
CA PHE A 312 9.26 7.99 -11.57
C PHE A 312 9.46 7.92 -13.09
N GLU A 313 9.43 6.72 -13.68
CA GLU A 313 9.79 6.51 -15.08
C GLU A 313 8.84 5.58 -15.81
N ASN A 314 8.49 5.93 -17.06
CA ASN A 314 7.61 5.13 -17.92
C ASN A 314 6.23 4.89 -17.30
N TRP A 315 5.49 5.95 -17.03
CA TRP A 315 4.13 5.87 -16.46
C TRP A 315 3.05 6.14 -17.50
N THR A 316 2.01 5.32 -17.50
CA THR A 316 0.74 5.62 -18.15
C THR A 316 -0.29 5.95 -17.07
N VAL A 317 -0.76 7.20 -17.07
CA VAL A 317 -1.62 7.74 -16.02
C VAL A 317 -3.00 8.08 -16.56
N ARG A 318 -4.02 7.42 -16.04
CA ARG A 318 -5.43 7.80 -16.17
C ARG A 318 -5.94 8.24 -14.81
N SER A 319 -6.07 9.55 -14.60
CA SER A 319 -6.43 10.11 -13.29
C SER A 319 -7.69 10.96 -13.36
N TYR A 320 -8.62 10.74 -12.43
CA TYR A 320 -9.72 11.69 -12.23
C TYR A 320 -9.38 12.77 -11.18
N GLY A 321 -8.22 12.68 -10.52
CA GLY A 321 -7.58 13.68 -9.69
C GLY A 321 -6.35 14.26 -10.37
N HIS A 322 -5.23 14.35 -9.62
CA HIS A 322 -3.96 14.88 -10.06
C HIS A 322 -3.00 13.79 -10.55
N PRO A 323 -2.24 14.00 -11.63
CA PRO A 323 -1.13 13.10 -11.96
C PRO A 323 -0.01 13.18 -10.91
N LEU A 324 0.15 14.35 -10.30
CA LEU A 324 1.02 14.60 -9.15
C LEU A 324 0.34 15.59 -8.21
N GLN A 325 0.26 15.25 -6.92
CA GLN A 325 -0.25 16.12 -5.87
C GLN A 325 0.78 16.25 -4.75
N LEU A 326 1.60 17.28 -4.84
CA LEU A 326 2.67 17.60 -3.91
C LEU A 326 2.37 18.93 -3.24
N PHE A 327 2.22 18.95 -1.90
CA PHE A 327 2.04 20.20 -1.20
C PHE A 327 2.56 20.16 0.26
N VAL A 328 2.99 21.32 0.73
CA VAL A 328 3.40 21.55 2.10
C VAL A 328 2.54 22.69 2.67
N ASP A 329 1.78 22.43 3.72
CA ASP A 329 0.95 23.44 4.39
C ASP A 329 1.81 24.55 5.03
N ASN A 330 1.23 25.74 5.14
CA ASN A 330 1.89 26.87 5.80
C ASN A 330 2.24 26.53 7.25
N GLY A 331 3.45 26.89 7.67
CA GLY A 331 3.97 26.65 9.01
C GLY A 331 4.55 25.24 9.23
N ILE A 332 4.56 24.38 8.22
CA ILE A 332 5.30 23.12 8.23
C ILE A 332 6.72 23.39 7.74
N VAL A 333 7.71 22.89 8.48
CA VAL A 333 9.12 22.95 8.13
C VAL A 333 9.65 21.55 7.85
N LEU A 334 10.11 21.33 6.63
CA LEU A 334 10.76 20.09 6.21
C LEU A 334 12.27 20.30 6.14
N ARG A 335 13.05 19.24 6.31
CA ARG A 335 14.52 19.35 6.24
C ARG A 335 15.00 19.62 4.82
N ASP A 336 14.47 18.88 3.86
CA ASP A 336 14.79 19.03 2.44
C ASP A 336 13.77 18.23 1.64
N PHE A 337 13.06 18.86 0.71
CA PHE A 337 11.93 18.24 0.07
C PHE A 337 11.87 18.53 -1.43
N GLY A 338 11.88 17.46 -2.21
CA GLY A 338 11.93 17.50 -3.66
C GLY A 338 12.84 16.41 -4.20
N HIS A 339 13.81 16.77 -5.06
CA HIS A 339 14.78 15.86 -5.69
C HIS A 339 14.10 14.67 -6.39
N MET A 340 13.05 14.99 -7.16
CA MET A 340 12.24 14.00 -7.87
C MET A 340 12.26 14.22 -9.37
N THR A 341 12.48 13.14 -10.11
CA THR A 341 12.45 13.14 -11.57
C THR A 341 11.26 12.36 -12.09
N PHE A 342 10.51 12.97 -13.00
CA PHE A 342 9.36 12.39 -13.70
C PHE A 342 9.73 12.26 -15.19
N ARG A 343 9.93 11.03 -15.66
CA ARG A 343 10.43 10.76 -17.00
C ARG A 343 9.50 9.84 -17.77
N ASN A 344 9.25 10.16 -19.05
CA ASN A 344 8.43 9.34 -19.94
C ASN A 344 7.01 9.11 -19.42
N PHE A 345 6.29 10.19 -19.16
CA PHE A 345 4.89 10.11 -18.72
C PHE A 345 3.92 10.30 -19.88
N ASN A 346 2.92 9.43 -19.96
CA ASN A 346 1.73 9.61 -20.78
C ASN A 346 0.51 9.83 -19.86
N VAL A 347 -0.04 11.07 -19.89
CA VAL A 347 -1.01 11.51 -18.87
C VAL A 347 -2.33 11.89 -19.48
N LYS A 348 -3.41 11.34 -18.94
CA LYS A 348 -4.76 11.85 -19.09
C LYS A 348 -5.35 12.06 -17.71
N SER A 349 -5.57 13.32 -17.31
CA SER A 349 -6.08 13.61 -15.98
C SER A 349 -7.14 14.70 -15.99
N LYS A 350 -7.96 14.74 -14.91
CA LYS A 350 -8.98 15.78 -14.71
C LYS A 350 -8.47 16.97 -13.91
N ARG A 351 -7.25 16.94 -13.41
CA ARG A 351 -6.61 18.01 -12.63
C ARG A 351 -5.15 18.20 -13.06
N PRO A 352 -4.59 19.41 -12.89
CA PRO A 352 -3.19 19.67 -13.23
C PRO A 352 -2.20 18.96 -12.34
N PHE A 353 -0.94 18.90 -12.75
CA PHE A 353 0.17 18.64 -11.83
C PHE A 353 0.20 19.73 -10.76
N MET A 354 0.23 19.37 -9.49
CA MET A 354 0.31 20.30 -8.37
C MET A 354 1.63 20.14 -7.64
N VAL A 355 2.42 21.21 -7.58
CA VAL A 355 3.69 21.27 -6.83
C VAL A 355 3.71 22.56 -6.02
N ARG A 356 3.45 22.47 -4.73
CA ARG A 356 3.33 23.63 -3.84
C ARG A 356 4.13 23.45 -2.55
N GLY A 357 5.26 24.12 -2.48
CA GLY A 357 5.96 24.35 -1.22
C GLY A 357 5.35 25.52 -0.44
N ASN A 358 5.96 25.84 0.67
CA ASN A 358 5.76 27.11 1.41
C ASN A 358 7.08 27.88 1.53
N ALA A 359 7.05 29.07 2.10
CA ALA A 359 8.24 29.93 2.19
C ALA A 359 9.38 29.31 3.02
N SER A 360 9.06 28.48 4.01
CA SER A 360 10.05 27.81 4.88
C SER A 360 10.46 26.43 4.37
N SER A 361 9.70 25.85 3.45
CA SER A 361 9.95 24.55 2.85
C SER A 361 9.57 24.58 1.37
N PRO A 362 10.39 25.20 0.53
CA PRO A 362 10.20 25.11 -0.92
C PRO A 362 10.39 23.67 -1.38
N VAL A 363 9.75 23.32 -2.49
CA VAL A 363 10.02 22.06 -3.18
C VAL A 363 11.15 22.28 -4.16
N VAL A 364 12.24 21.54 -4.03
CA VAL A 364 13.47 21.79 -4.80
C VAL A 364 13.81 20.68 -5.77
N ASP A 365 14.58 21.00 -6.82
CA ASP A 365 15.15 20.06 -7.81
C ASP A 365 14.10 19.06 -8.36
N MET A 366 12.98 19.58 -8.83
CA MET A 366 11.97 18.79 -9.53
C MET A 366 12.27 18.78 -11.03
N ARG A 367 12.23 17.62 -11.68
CA ARG A 367 12.50 17.48 -13.12
C ARG A 367 11.38 16.76 -13.83
N PHE A 368 10.90 17.34 -14.93
CA PHE A 368 9.93 16.74 -15.82
C PHE A 368 10.54 16.55 -17.20
N GLU A 369 10.71 15.30 -17.65
CA GLU A 369 11.40 14.91 -18.88
C GLU A 369 10.50 14.03 -19.73
N ASN A 370 10.23 14.42 -20.98
CA ASN A 370 9.38 13.68 -21.91
C ASN A 370 7.98 13.35 -21.32
N VAL A 371 7.28 14.39 -20.88
CA VAL A 371 5.92 14.28 -20.34
C VAL A 371 4.93 14.71 -21.42
N LYS A 372 3.97 13.84 -21.76
CA LYS A 372 2.98 14.06 -22.81
C LYS A 372 1.58 13.82 -22.27
N GLY A 373 0.58 14.46 -22.89
CA GLY A 373 -0.80 14.14 -22.57
C GLY A 373 -1.75 15.33 -22.51
N ALA A 374 -2.83 15.18 -21.73
CA ALA A 374 -3.85 16.18 -21.60
C ALA A 374 -4.29 16.35 -20.14
N VAL A 375 -4.35 17.60 -19.71
CA VAL A 375 -4.95 18.02 -18.44
C VAL A 375 -5.80 19.28 -18.66
N PRO A 376 -6.85 19.53 -17.87
CA PRO A 376 -7.68 20.70 -18.08
C PRO A 376 -6.95 21.99 -17.66
N GLY A 377 -7.11 23.05 -18.45
CA GLY A 377 -6.59 24.37 -18.16
C GLY A 377 -5.05 24.45 -18.14
N ARG A 378 -4.48 25.09 -17.11
CA ARG A 378 -3.03 25.23 -16.97
C ARG A 378 -2.43 23.90 -16.50
N PRO A 379 -1.49 23.29 -17.26
CA PRO A 379 -0.95 21.96 -16.93
C PRO A 379 -0.30 21.83 -15.55
N PHE A 380 0.34 22.89 -15.06
CA PHE A 380 1.05 22.91 -13.79
C PHE A 380 0.54 24.03 -12.88
N ALA A 381 0.21 23.67 -11.64
CA ALA A 381 -0.09 24.60 -10.54
C ALA A 381 1.09 24.61 -9.57
N VAL A 382 1.93 25.64 -9.67
CA VAL A 382 3.24 25.71 -8.99
C VAL A 382 3.28 26.92 -8.06
N SER A 383 3.81 26.72 -6.85
CA SER A 383 4.22 27.80 -5.95
C SER A 383 5.35 27.35 -5.01
N HIS A 384 6.31 28.21 -4.72
CA HIS A 384 7.49 27.91 -3.89
C HIS A 384 8.15 26.57 -4.31
N ALA A 385 8.45 26.43 -5.59
CA ALA A 385 9.06 25.23 -6.14
C ALA A 385 10.06 25.58 -7.24
N ASP A 386 11.19 24.86 -7.25
CA ASP A 386 12.18 24.86 -8.31
C ASP A 386 11.93 23.66 -9.24
N ILE A 387 11.62 23.94 -10.50
CA ILE A 387 11.21 22.93 -11.48
C ILE A 387 11.93 23.14 -12.79
N ALA A 388 12.66 22.13 -13.24
CA ALA A 388 13.23 22.05 -14.58
C ALA A 388 12.29 21.25 -15.52
N PHE A 389 12.00 21.84 -16.67
CA PHE A 389 11.22 21.20 -17.72
C PHE A 389 12.11 20.84 -18.90
N GLY A 390 12.16 19.55 -19.24
CA GLY A 390 12.66 19.07 -20.54
C GLY A 390 11.57 19.08 -21.60
N ALA A 391 11.48 18.05 -22.43
CA ALA A 391 10.41 17.93 -23.41
C ALA A 391 9.05 17.67 -22.71
N VAL A 392 8.24 18.72 -22.56
CA VAL A 392 6.90 18.63 -21.94
C VAL A 392 5.86 19.11 -22.94
N ASP A 393 5.03 18.18 -23.41
CA ASP A 393 3.94 18.41 -24.35
C ASP A 393 2.61 17.98 -23.72
N VAL A 394 2.12 18.81 -22.81
CA VAL A 394 0.84 18.60 -22.11
C VAL A 394 -0.15 19.66 -22.57
N SER A 395 -1.13 19.24 -23.36
CA SER A 395 -2.17 20.12 -23.87
C SER A 395 -3.25 20.40 -22.82
N ALA A 396 -3.91 21.55 -22.95
CA ALA A 396 -5.17 21.79 -22.25
C ALA A 396 -6.24 20.86 -22.84
N GLY A 397 -6.59 19.80 -22.12
CA GLY A 397 -7.68 18.92 -22.48
C GLY A 397 -9.04 19.66 -22.48
N LYS A 398 -9.95 19.27 -23.37
CA LYS A 398 -11.31 19.79 -23.41
C LYS A 398 -12.14 19.25 -22.25
#